data_ad5c781c0b4154fc5a31f473ce9787ad
#
_entry.id   ad5c781c0b4154fc5a31f473ce9787ad
#
_cell.length_a   1.000
_cell.length_b   1.000
_cell.length_c   1.000
_cell.angle_alpha   90.00
_cell.angle_beta   90.00
_cell.angle_gamma   90.00
#
_symmetry.space_group_name_H-M   'P 1'
#
loop_
_entity.id
_entity.type
_entity.pdbx_description
1 polymer ?
#
loop_
_entity_poly.entity_id
_entity_poly.type
_entity_poly.pdbx_seq_one_letter_code
_entity_poly.pdbx_strand_id
1 'polypeptide(L)'
;MRLRDSGPLIGCFLLVVGAVWLAQQHTFFWDTVQLGAKHADFFYTTDFSQLLLPQELDSGHPPLFGLYLAGCWRLFGATLPVSHWAMLPFLWGIVALLFALARHFGSEKTAWWLPLLVAADPVMAAQSVLVSPDVVLVFFFLLTLWSVLKQKPVIQAIALAGLALISMRGMMTAAMLFVCQLLLVSCEPRAASCELGSSKPPLTQWMRLLLKQALVFLPGGLLAGGWLLWHYQQTGWIGYHPDSPWAPSFERVGEGGIARNGLILIWRLLDFGRIFVWTGLLFLLWQHRPLRAVFQNKIQRQAAGLLLLALLFLTPTLLLYKALSAHRYLLPVFLALTVWLYALAAQSPKYGLKVVVVSALLLFGGNFWVYPQHIAQGWDATLAHWPYYELRRQALDFIEQEDLPLDSIGTAFPEIGPLHYRDLGGFMDAARDGISRQHRQLQHGFKTKDLDADLYILWSNVMNDFSDAERAALQQDWQPLRRWKKGAVEMVLYGRDL
;
A
#
# COMPACT_ATOMS: atom_id res chain seq x y z
N MET A 1 17.86 -26.11 8.54
CA MET A 1 16.86 -26.11 7.43
C MET A 1 17.39 -27.07 6.38
N ARG A 2 16.72 -28.18 6.12
CA ARG A 2 17.18 -29.15 5.08
C ARG A 2 16.89 -28.50 3.72
N LEU A 3 17.80 -28.63 2.75
CA LEU A 3 17.66 -28.06 1.39
C LEU A 3 16.32 -28.38 0.71
N ARG A 4 15.72 -29.52 1.07
CA ARG A 4 14.41 -29.97 0.55
C ARG A 4 13.22 -29.10 0.99
N ASP A 5 13.36 -28.36 2.11
CA ASP A 5 12.30 -27.53 2.69
C ASP A 5 12.40 -26.07 2.22
N SER A 6 13.47 -25.72 1.48
CA SER A 6 13.73 -24.35 0.98
C SER A 6 13.10 -24.08 -0.39
N GLY A 7 12.64 -25.09 -1.12
CA GLY A 7 12.11 -24.97 -2.48
C GLY A 7 10.99 -23.92 -2.63
N PRO A 8 9.93 -23.97 -1.81
CA PRO A 8 8.84 -22.98 -1.91
C PRO A 8 9.30 -21.55 -1.59
N LEU A 9 10.23 -21.37 -0.64
CA LEU A 9 10.78 -20.04 -0.31
C LEU A 9 11.60 -19.48 -1.49
N ILE A 10 12.47 -20.30 -2.09
CA ILE A 10 13.25 -19.91 -3.27
C ILE A 10 12.32 -19.60 -4.44
N GLY A 11 11.30 -20.44 -4.66
CA GLY A 11 10.28 -20.18 -5.70
C GLY A 11 9.58 -18.82 -5.52
N CYS A 12 9.18 -18.48 -4.29
CA CYS A 12 8.59 -17.16 -4.01
C CYS A 12 9.58 -16.01 -4.26
N PHE A 13 10.85 -16.16 -3.89
CA PHE A 13 11.87 -15.15 -4.19
C PHE A 13 12.06 -14.94 -5.70
N LEU A 14 12.10 -16.01 -6.48
CA LEU A 14 12.21 -15.93 -7.94
C LEU A 14 10.96 -15.31 -8.57
N LEU A 15 9.77 -15.60 -8.07
CA LEU A 15 8.52 -14.96 -8.52
C LEU A 15 8.54 -13.45 -8.27
N VAL A 16 9.05 -13.01 -7.11
CA VAL A 16 9.20 -11.58 -6.80
C VAL A 16 10.20 -10.92 -7.75
N VAL A 17 11.36 -11.56 -8.00
CA VAL A 17 12.34 -11.06 -8.99
C VAL A 17 11.70 -10.94 -10.38
N GLY A 18 10.95 -11.95 -10.81
CA GLY A 18 10.23 -11.93 -12.08
C GLY A 18 9.20 -10.79 -12.16
N ALA A 19 8.44 -10.56 -11.08
CA ALA A 19 7.46 -9.47 -11.00
C ALA A 19 8.14 -8.09 -11.10
N VAL A 20 9.22 -7.86 -10.36
CA VAL A 20 10.01 -6.62 -10.42
C VAL A 20 10.60 -6.42 -11.82
N TRP A 21 11.17 -7.48 -12.41
CA TRP A 21 11.73 -7.42 -13.76
C TRP A 21 10.67 -7.09 -14.82
N LEU A 22 9.48 -7.66 -14.74
CA LEU A 22 8.37 -7.35 -15.65
C LEU A 22 7.87 -5.91 -15.49
N ALA A 23 7.87 -5.37 -14.26
CA ALA A 23 7.38 -4.04 -13.94
C ALA A 23 8.45 -2.94 -14.08
N GLN A 24 9.73 -3.25 -14.23
CA GLN A 24 10.84 -2.31 -14.10
C GLN A 24 10.80 -1.09 -15.04
N GLN A 25 10.02 -1.15 -16.12
CA GLN A 25 9.81 -0.05 -17.07
C GLN A 25 8.47 0.66 -16.86
N HIS A 26 7.68 0.26 -15.86
CA HIS A 26 6.43 0.93 -15.55
C HIS A 26 6.71 2.28 -14.90
N THR A 27 6.01 3.29 -15.34
CA THR A 27 6.08 4.63 -14.77
C THR A 27 5.51 4.67 -13.37
N PHE A 28 5.88 5.67 -12.58
CA PHE A 28 5.19 5.93 -11.31
C PHE A 28 3.70 6.14 -11.57
N PHE A 29 2.87 5.59 -10.69
CA PHE A 29 1.43 5.49 -10.90
C PHE A 29 0.67 5.91 -9.65
N TRP A 30 -0.38 6.72 -9.80
CA TRP A 30 -1.21 7.21 -8.70
C TRP A 30 -0.36 7.85 -7.59
N ASP A 31 -0.64 7.54 -6.33
CA ASP A 31 0.02 8.16 -5.18
C ASP A 31 1.53 7.90 -5.12
N THR A 32 2.05 6.91 -5.87
CA THR A 32 3.50 6.70 -5.94
C THR A 32 4.22 7.86 -6.63
N VAL A 33 3.53 8.61 -7.50
CA VAL A 33 4.06 9.85 -8.07
C VAL A 33 4.30 10.88 -6.96
N GLN A 34 3.31 11.09 -6.08
CA GLN A 34 3.41 12.09 -5.01
C GLN A 34 4.35 11.64 -3.88
N LEU A 35 4.12 10.45 -3.34
CA LEU A 35 4.80 9.96 -2.13
C LEU A 35 6.15 9.28 -2.42
N GLY A 36 6.41 8.92 -3.66
CA GLY A 36 7.65 8.30 -4.10
C GLY A 36 8.47 9.24 -4.96
N ALA A 37 8.06 9.43 -6.23
CA ALA A 37 8.88 10.13 -7.22
C ALA A 37 9.16 11.58 -6.87
N LYS A 38 8.14 12.40 -6.56
CA LYS A 38 8.33 13.83 -6.24
C LYS A 38 9.17 14.05 -4.99
N HIS A 39 8.94 13.26 -3.93
CA HIS A 39 9.77 13.34 -2.74
C HIS A 39 11.22 12.94 -3.01
N ALA A 40 11.43 11.85 -3.75
CA ALA A 40 12.77 11.39 -4.09
C ALA A 40 13.50 12.37 -5.01
N ASP A 41 12.82 12.94 -5.99
CA ASP A 41 13.38 13.94 -6.91
C ASP A 41 13.86 15.19 -6.15
N PHE A 42 13.06 15.68 -5.20
CA PHE A 42 13.46 16.82 -4.37
C PHE A 42 14.74 16.53 -3.58
N PHE A 43 14.81 15.41 -2.87
CA PHE A 43 16.02 15.06 -2.10
C PHE A 43 17.23 14.79 -3.00
N TYR A 44 17.01 14.20 -4.15
CA TYR A 44 18.05 13.92 -5.13
C TYR A 44 18.62 15.21 -5.74
N THR A 45 17.76 16.15 -6.17
CA THR A 45 18.15 17.39 -6.82
C THR A 45 18.73 18.41 -5.85
N THR A 46 18.30 18.40 -4.59
CA THR A 46 18.88 19.25 -3.52
C THR A 46 20.11 18.64 -2.86
N ASP A 47 20.60 17.50 -3.34
CA ASP A 47 21.73 16.78 -2.77
C ASP A 47 21.60 16.53 -1.26
N PHE A 48 20.38 16.20 -0.81
CA PHE A 48 19.99 15.97 0.60
C PHE A 48 20.26 17.16 1.54
N SER A 49 20.42 18.37 1.03
CA SER A 49 20.70 19.57 1.84
C SER A 49 19.49 20.05 2.65
N GLN A 50 18.29 19.64 2.28
CA GLN A 50 17.03 20.01 2.90
C GLN A 50 16.24 18.77 3.26
N LEU A 51 15.74 18.70 4.50
CA LEU A 51 14.89 17.58 4.97
C LEU A 51 13.39 17.91 4.85
N LEU A 52 13.05 19.20 4.93
CA LEU A 52 11.68 19.68 4.78
C LEU A 52 11.35 19.85 3.30
N LEU A 53 10.27 19.25 2.86
CA LEU A 53 9.76 19.43 1.49
C LEU A 53 9.12 20.82 1.34
N PRO A 54 9.18 21.44 0.15
CA PRO A 54 8.37 22.62 -0.15
C PRO A 54 6.88 22.30 -0.05
N GLN A 55 6.07 23.29 0.26
CA GLN A 55 4.64 23.13 0.58
C GLN A 55 3.86 22.41 -0.52
N GLU A 56 4.21 22.63 -1.80
CA GLU A 56 3.56 22.03 -2.96
C GLU A 56 3.84 20.52 -3.09
N LEU A 57 4.94 20.05 -2.51
CA LEU A 57 5.35 18.65 -2.52
C LEU A 57 5.06 17.95 -1.20
N ASP A 58 4.87 18.72 -0.13
CA ASP A 58 4.74 18.18 1.22
C ASP A 58 3.35 17.55 1.44
N SER A 59 3.38 16.26 1.69
CA SER A 59 2.20 15.46 2.01
C SER A 59 1.95 15.31 3.52
N GLY A 60 2.76 15.97 4.37
CA GLY A 60 2.73 15.82 5.83
C GLY A 60 3.27 14.48 6.33
N HIS A 61 3.70 13.59 5.45
CA HIS A 61 4.29 12.31 5.82
C HIS A 61 5.78 12.44 6.13
N PRO A 62 6.32 11.63 7.07
CA PRO A 62 7.77 11.54 7.23
C PRO A 62 8.46 11.12 5.93
N PRO A 63 9.66 11.64 5.63
CA PRO A 63 10.26 11.56 4.30
C PRO A 63 11.07 10.29 4.01
N LEU A 64 11.05 9.28 4.89
CA LEU A 64 11.95 8.11 4.82
C LEU A 64 11.93 7.42 3.45
N PHE A 65 10.75 7.28 2.84
CA PHE A 65 10.65 6.60 1.54
C PHE A 65 11.30 7.40 0.41
N GLY A 66 11.04 8.71 0.35
CA GLY A 66 11.67 9.61 -0.61
C GLY A 66 13.19 9.65 -0.45
N LEU A 67 13.69 9.77 0.79
CA LEU A 67 15.12 9.71 1.11
C LEU A 67 15.76 8.38 0.69
N TYR A 68 15.09 7.26 0.93
CA TYR A 68 15.56 5.94 0.52
C TYR A 68 15.70 5.83 -1.00
N LEU A 69 14.66 6.23 -1.76
CA LEU A 69 14.69 6.21 -3.22
C LEU A 69 15.76 7.16 -3.78
N ALA A 70 15.84 8.39 -3.24
CA ALA A 70 16.87 9.35 -3.63
C ALA A 70 18.29 8.80 -3.38
N GLY A 71 18.49 8.10 -2.25
CA GLY A 71 19.74 7.40 -1.96
C GLY A 71 20.08 6.32 -2.99
N CYS A 72 19.09 5.51 -3.39
CA CYS A 72 19.26 4.52 -4.45
C CYS A 72 19.58 5.19 -5.80
N TRP A 73 18.91 6.29 -6.13
CA TRP A 73 19.19 7.06 -7.34
C TRP A 73 20.60 7.68 -7.35
N ARG A 74 21.06 8.14 -6.19
CA ARG A 74 22.44 8.66 -6.07
C ARG A 74 23.50 7.61 -6.34
N LEU A 75 23.25 6.36 -5.98
CA LEU A 75 24.18 5.25 -6.15
C LEU A 75 24.09 4.58 -7.54
N PHE A 76 22.91 4.49 -8.12
CA PHE A 76 22.65 3.66 -9.29
C PHE A 76 21.99 4.40 -10.47
N GLY A 77 21.71 5.71 -10.32
CA GLY A 77 21.02 6.54 -11.31
C GLY A 77 19.52 6.66 -11.09
N ALA A 78 18.96 7.83 -11.43
CA ALA A 78 17.52 8.14 -11.30
C ALA A 78 16.74 7.57 -12.50
N THR A 79 16.44 6.26 -12.47
CA THR A 79 15.74 5.55 -13.53
C THR A 79 14.61 4.69 -12.98
N LEU A 80 13.62 4.36 -13.83
CA LEU A 80 12.53 3.46 -13.47
C LEU A 80 13.04 2.08 -13.02
N PRO A 81 13.96 1.41 -13.74
CA PRO A 81 14.51 0.14 -13.28
C PRO A 81 15.12 0.23 -11.88
N VAL A 82 15.95 1.24 -11.61
CA VAL A 82 16.56 1.41 -10.28
C VAL A 82 15.49 1.57 -9.21
N SER A 83 14.43 2.35 -9.47
CA SER A 83 13.32 2.56 -8.53
C SER A 83 12.58 1.26 -8.22
N HIS A 84 12.28 0.44 -9.24
CA HIS A 84 11.62 -0.86 -9.05
C HIS A 84 12.54 -1.87 -8.34
N TRP A 85 13.81 -1.96 -8.72
CA TRP A 85 14.77 -2.84 -8.05
C TRP A 85 15.06 -2.42 -6.60
N ALA A 86 14.93 -1.15 -6.28
CA ALA A 86 15.01 -0.66 -4.89
C ALA A 86 13.91 -1.23 -3.99
N MET A 87 12.78 -1.71 -4.54
CA MET A 87 11.73 -2.37 -3.76
C MET A 87 12.05 -3.82 -3.37
N LEU A 88 13.01 -4.46 -4.06
CA LEU A 88 13.31 -5.89 -3.90
C LEU A 88 13.69 -6.30 -2.46
N PRO A 89 14.51 -5.57 -1.70
CA PRO A 89 14.82 -5.92 -0.31
C PRO A 89 13.59 -6.03 0.58
N PHE A 90 12.63 -5.13 0.42
CA PHE A 90 11.38 -5.14 1.18
C PHE A 90 10.48 -6.33 0.77
N LEU A 91 10.34 -6.57 -0.52
CA LEU A 91 9.54 -7.68 -1.04
C LEU A 91 10.11 -9.04 -0.62
N TRP A 92 11.43 -9.23 -0.68
CA TRP A 92 12.08 -10.43 -0.15
C TRP A 92 11.92 -10.56 1.36
N GLY A 93 12.05 -9.44 2.08
CA GLY A 93 11.79 -9.38 3.51
C GLY A 93 10.36 -9.80 3.86
N ILE A 94 9.35 -9.32 3.11
CA ILE A 94 7.95 -9.73 3.27
C ILE A 94 7.80 -11.24 3.08
N VAL A 95 8.35 -11.81 2.00
CA VAL A 95 8.30 -13.27 1.75
C VAL A 95 8.93 -14.04 2.91
N ALA A 96 10.12 -13.67 3.34
CA ALA A 96 10.81 -14.34 4.45
C ALA A 96 10.00 -14.25 5.76
N LEU A 97 9.43 -13.10 6.07
CA LEU A 97 8.60 -12.87 7.26
C LEU A 97 7.29 -13.65 7.20
N LEU A 98 6.65 -13.74 6.04
CA LEU A 98 5.44 -14.55 5.86
C LEU A 98 5.71 -16.04 6.14
N PHE A 99 6.82 -16.59 5.65
CA PHE A 99 7.22 -17.95 6.01
C PHE A 99 7.53 -18.10 7.52
N ALA A 100 8.18 -17.10 8.12
CA ALA A 100 8.49 -17.12 9.55
C ALA A 100 7.23 -17.03 10.43
N LEU A 101 6.25 -16.19 10.04
CA LEU A 101 4.95 -16.08 10.70
C LEU A 101 4.08 -17.33 10.46
N ALA A 102 4.13 -17.90 9.26
CA ALA A 102 3.42 -19.13 8.95
C ALA A 102 3.87 -20.30 9.86
N ARG A 103 5.18 -20.40 10.14
CA ARG A 103 5.68 -21.38 11.12
C ARG A 103 5.23 -21.11 12.55
N HIS A 104 4.92 -19.87 12.88
CA HIS A 104 4.39 -19.53 14.22
C HIS A 104 2.88 -19.85 14.33
N PHE A 105 2.09 -19.48 13.33
CA PHE A 105 0.64 -19.63 13.33
C PHE A 105 0.14 -21.01 12.86
N GLY A 106 1.00 -21.81 12.24
CA GLY A 106 0.69 -23.14 11.72
C GLY A 106 1.84 -24.15 11.92
N SER A 107 2.39 -24.63 10.83
CA SER A 107 3.48 -25.64 10.85
C SER A 107 4.42 -25.46 9.66
N GLU A 108 5.59 -26.14 9.70
CA GLU A 108 6.54 -26.17 8.59
C GLU A 108 5.88 -26.70 7.28
N LYS A 109 5.04 -27.74 7.41
CA LYS A 109 4.36 -28.38 6.26
C LYS A 109 3.37 -27.43 5.56
N THR A 110 2.73 -26.54 6.29
CA THR A 110 1.73 -25.60 5.79
C THR A 110 2.29 -24.19 5.53
N ALA A 111 3.58 -23.97 5.83
CA ALA A 111 4.16 -22.63 5.82
C ALA A 111 4.05 -21.90 4.47
N TRP A 112 4.01 -22.60 3.35
CA TRP A 112 3.86 -22.01 2.00
C TRP A 112 2.43 -21.53 1.71
N TRP A 113 1.43 -21.90 2.51
CA TRP A 113 0.02 -21.49 2.29
C TRP A 113 -0.16 -19.98 2.54
N LEU A 114 0.51 -19.43 3.55
CA LEU A 114 0.37 -18.01 3.89
C LEU A 114 0.95 -17.09 2.79
N PRO A 115 2.20 -17.28 2.31
CA PRO A 115 2.71 -16.52 1.15
C PRO A 115 1.84 -16.65 -0.10
N LEU A 116 1.26 -17.84 -0.37
CA LEU A 116 0.37 -18.04 -1.50
C LEU A 116 -0.90 -17.17 -1.39
N LEU A 117 -1.55 -17.16 -0.23
CA LEU A 117 -2.74 -16.34 0.03
C LEU A 117 -2.43 -14.84 -0.10
N VAL A 118 -1.29 -14.40 0.45
CA VAL A 118 -0.88 -13.00 0.41
C VAL A 118 -0.50 -12.57 -1.02
N ALA A 119 0.19 -13.41 -1.78
CA ALA A 119 0.53 -13.14 -3.18
C ALA A 119 -0.70 -13.12 -4.09
N ALA A 120 -1.76 -13.86 -3.73
CA ALA A 120 -3.03 -13.86 -4.46
C ALA A 120 -3.91 -12.63 -4.13
N ASP A 121 -3.65 -11.90 -3.04
CA ASP A 121 -4.42 -10.71 -2.68
C ASP A 121 -4.18 -9.59 -3.72
N PRO A 122 -5.24 -9.08 -4.39
CA PRO A 122 -5.10 -8.11 -5.46
C PRO A 122 -4.36 -6.83 -5.04
N VAL A 123 -4.62 -6.32 -3.83
CA VAL A 123 -3.97 -5.09 -3.37
C VAL A 123 -2.49 -5.33 -3.11
N MET A 124 -2.14 -6.45 -2.49
CA MET A 124 -0.74 -6.78 -2.27
C MET A 124 -0.01 -7.03 -3.60
N ALA A 125 -0.65 -7.73 -4.55
CA ALA A 125 -0.10 -7.98 -5.88
C ALA A 125 0.13 -6.67 -6.64
N ALA A 126 -0.87 -5.76 -6.67
CA ALA A 126 -0.75 -4.46 -7.32
C ALA A 126 0.37 -3.60 -6.70
N GLN A 127 0.37 -3.46 -5.37
CA GLN A 127 1.39 -2.67 -4.67
C GLN A 127 2.80 -3.25 -4.83
N SER A 128 2.94 -4.58 -4.98
CA SER A 128 4.24 -5.24 -5.17
C SER A 128 4.91 -4.96 -6.51
N VAL A 129 4.16 -4.52 -7.52
CA VAL A 129 4.69 -4.12 -8.84
C VAL A 129 4.79 -2.61 -9.02
N LEU A 130 4.38 -1.84 -8.01
CA LEU A 130 4.53 -0.39 -7.93
C LEU A 130 5.72 -0.01 -7.04
N VAL A 131 6.30 1.17 -7.26
CA VAL A 131 7.31 1.76 -6.36
C VAL A 131 6.58 2.42 -5.18
N SER A 132 6.06 1.59 -4.27
CA SER A 132 5.06 1.98 -3.28
C SER A 132 5.58 2.02 -1.84
N PRO A 133 5.37 3.13 -1.09
CA PRO A 133 5.67 3.19 0.34
C PRO A 133 4.81 2.21 1.16
N ASP A 134 3.65 1.77 0.64
CA ASP A 134 2.79 0.81 1.33
C ASP A 134 3.43 -0.58 1.43
N VAL A 135 4.26 -0.97 0.45
CA VAL A 135 5.09 -2.20 0.53
C VAL A 135 6.10 -2.09 1.68
N VAL A 136 6.74 -0.94 1.84
CA VAL A 136 7.70 -0.70 2.92
C VAL A 136 7.00 -0.71 4.28
N LEU A 137 5.79 -0.13 4.37
CA LEU A 137 4.94 -0.22 5.56
C LEU A 137 4.62 -1.67 5.91
N VAL A 138 4.20 -2.48 4.93
CA VAL A 138 3.90 -3.91 5.12
C VAL A 138 5.14 -4.67 5.61
N PHE A 139 6.32 -4.40 5.05
CA PHE A 139 7.56 -5.01 5.52
C PHE A 139 7.82 -4.71 7.00
N PHE A 140 7.78 -3.45 7.40
CA PHE A 140 8.02 -3.06 8.79
C PHE A 140 6.90 -3.54 9.73
N PHE A 141 5.65 -3.58 9.28
CA PHE A 141 4.54 -4.18 10.02
C PHE A 141 4.80 -5.65 10.34
N LEU A 142 5.14 -6.46 9.32
CA LEU A 142 5.41 -7.89 9.50
C LEU A 142 6.69 -8.12 10.32
N LEU A 143 7.72 -7.29 10.14
CA LEU A 143 8.96 -7.37 10.92
C LEU A 143 8.71 -7.05 12.39
N THR A 144 7.90 -6.02 12.69
CA THR A 144 7.49 -5.69 14.06
C THR A 144 6.68 -6.83 14.66
N LEU A 145 5.66 -7.34 13.95
CA LEU A 145 4.83 -8.43 14.42
C LEU A 145 5.67 -9.69 14.72
N TRP A 146 6.57 -10.07 13.82
CA TRP A 146 7.47 -11.20 14.01
C TRP A 146 8.40 -10.98 15.21
N SER A 147 8.97 -9.79 15.36
CA SER A 147 9.88 -9.47 16.46
C SER A 147 9.19 -9.46 17.82
N VAL A 148 7.92 -9.01 17.89
CA VAL A 148 7.06 -9.13 19.08
C VAL A 148 6.86 -10.61 19.45
N LEU A 149 6.44 -11.45 18.49
CA LEU A 149 6.18 -12.86 18.70
C LEU A 149 7.44 -13.66 19.08
N LYS A 150 8.61 -13.26 18.59
CA LYS A 150 9.91 -13.89 18.87
C LYS A 150 10.71 -13.21 19.98
N GLN A 151 10.14 -12.18 20.62
CA GLN A 151 10.77 -11.42 21.71
C GLN A 151 12.16 -10.89 21.34
N LYS A 152 12.27 -10.21 20.17
CA LYS A 152 13.51 -9.63 19.64
C LYS A 152 13.49 -8.09 19.78
N PRO A 153 13.77 -7.52 20.96
CA PRO A 153 13.52 -6.11 21.26
C PRO A 153 14.30 -5.14 20.35
N VAL A 154 15.54 -5.46 20.00
CA VAL A 154 16.35 -4.59 19.12
C VAL A 154 15.77 -4.52 17.71
N ILE A 155 15.41 -5.67 17.11
CA ILE A 155 14.81 -5.73 15.78
C ILE A 155 13.44 -5.04 15.82
N GLN A 156 12.70 -5.22 16.90
CA GLN A 156 11.41 -4.56 17.12
C GLN A 156 11.54 -3.03 17.15
N ALA A 157 12.53 -2.50 17.89
CA ALA A 157 12.76 -1.06 17.96
C ALA A 157 13.13 -0.46 16.58
N ILE A 158 13.99 -1.16 15.81
CA ILE A 158 14.34 -0.76 14.43
C ILE A 158 13.10 -0.79 13.52
N ALA A 159 12.30 -1.84 13.59
CA ALA A 159 11.10 -1.97 12.77
C ALA A 159 10.04 -0.90 13.12
N LEU A 160 9.89 -0.56 14.39
CA LEU A 160 9.02 0.51 14.86
C LEU A 160 9.50 1.90 14.41
N ALA A 161 10.81 2.13 14.40
CA ALA A 161 11.40 3.34 13.81
C ALA A 161 11.07 3.45 12.32
N GLY A 162 11.20 2.35 11.57
CA GLY A 162 10.79 2.28 10.17
C GLY A 162 9.30 2.60 9.98
N LEU A 163 8.40 2.00 10.77
CA LEU A 163 6.97 2.32 10.74
C LEU A 163 6.69 3.79 11.04
N ALA A 164 7.36 4.35 12.06
CA ALA A 164 7.18 5.74 12.46
C ALA A 164 7.57 6.73 11.37
N LEU A 165 8.61 6.42 10.60
CA LEU A 165 9.18 7.32 9.60
C LEU A 165 8.68 7.09 8.16
N ILE A 166 7.89 6.04 7.90
CA ILE A 166 7.39 5.76 6.56
C ILE A 166 6.11 6.54 6.25
N SER A 167 5.20 6.67 7.20
CA SER A 167 3.94 7.38 7.02
C SER A 167 3.16 7.51 8.34
N MET A 168 2.16 8.41 8.39
CA MET A 168 1.24 8.49 9.52
C MET A 168 0.48 7.18 9.77
N ARG A 169 0.13 6.44 8.71
CA ARG A 169 -0.45 5.08 8.86
C ARG A 169 0.52 4.10 9.51
N GLY A 170 1.81 4.26 9.24
CA GLY A 170 2.85 3.50 9.94
C GLY A 170 2.83 3.80 11.45
N MET A 171 2.68 5.06 11.87
CA MET A 171 2.53 5.44 13.27
C MET A 171 1.28 4.81 13.92
N MET A 172 0.13 4.83 13.23
CA MET A 172 -1.11 4.17 13.69
C MET A 172 -0.92 2.65 13.81
N THR A 173 -0.23 2.04 12.84
CA THR A 173 0.10 0.61 12.87
C THR A 173 1.05 0.26 14.01
N ALA A 174 2.02 1.11 14.32
CA ALA A 174 2.90 0.95 15.48
C ALA A 174 2.12 1.03 16.80
N ALA A 175 1.19 1.99 16.94
CA ALA A 175 0.31 2.09 18.11
C ALA A 175 -0.59 0.84 18.26
N MET A 176 -1.15 0.34 17.18
CA MET A 176 -1.89 -0.91 17.15
C MET A 176 -1.04 -2.10 17.67
N LEU A 177 0.20 -2.23 17.18
CA LEU A 177 1.11 -3.31 17.59
C LEU A 177 1.54 -3.18 19.04
N PHE A 178 1.64 -1.95 19.58
CA PHE A 178 1.86 -1.72 21.00
C PHE A 178 0.73 -2.33 21.85
N VAL A 179 -0.53 -2.02 21.51
CA VAL A 179 -1.69 -2.59 22.20
C VAL A 179 -1.74 -4.11 22.04
N CYS A 180 -1.44 -4.61 20.83
CA CYS A 180 -1.35 -6.04 20.55
C CYS A 180 -0.32 -6.72 21.48
N GLN A 181 0.86 -6.14 21.63
CA GLN A 181 1.90 -6.67 22.51
C GLN A 181 1.48 -6.65 23.98
N LEU A 182 0.85 -5.58 24.44
CA LEU A 182 0.34 -5.50 25.82
C LEU A 182 -0.67 -6.61 26.10
N LEU A 183 -1.58 -6.91 25.17
CA LEU A 183 -2.55 -7.98 25.30
C LEU A 183 -1.89 -9.36 25.31
N LEU A 184 -0.87 -9.59 24.47
CA LEU A 184 -0.12 -10.86 24.45
C LEU A 184 0.62 -11.09 25.78
N VAL A 185 1.31 -10.07 26.30
CA VAL A 185 2.01 -10.13 27.58
C VAL A 185 1.02 -10.33 28.73
N SER A 186 -0.14 -9.68 28.69
CA SER A 186 -1.19 -9.81 29.71
C SER A 186 -1.80 -11.20 29.81
N CYS A 187 -1.73 -12.01 28.74
CA CYS A 187 -2.26 -13.37 28.75
C CYS A 187 -1.28 -14.42 29.29
N GLU A 188 0.03 -14.19 29.23
CA GLU A 188 1.03 -15.16 29.65
C GLU A 188 1.09 -15.39 31.18
N PRO A 189 1.10 -14.36 32.04
CA PRO A 189 1.14 -14.58 33.49
C PRO A 189 -0.10 -15.26 34.05
N ARG A 190 -1.28 -15.09 33.41
CA ARG A 190 -2.52 -15.77 33.83
C ARG A 190 -2.47 -17.27 33.57
N ALA A 191 -1.88 -17.71 32.46
CA ALA A 191 -1.72 -19.13 32.15
C ALA A 191 -0.75 -19.80 33.13
N ALA A 192 0.40 -19.18 33.39
CA ALA A 192 1.40 -19.69 34.34
C ALA A 192 0.89 -19.71 35.80
N SER A 193 0.10 -18.72 36.22
CA SER A 193 -0.48 -18.69 37.58
C SER A 193 -1.62 -19.68 37.78
N CYS A 194 -2.37 -20.01 36.69
CA CYS A 194 -3.40 -21.07 36.76
C CYS A 194 -2.82 -22.46 36.91
N GLU A 195 -1.65 -22.72 36.28
CA GLU A 195 -0.95 -24.02 36.41
C GLU A 195 -0.29 -24.19 37.78
N LEU A 196 0.12 -23.13 38.47
CA LEU A 196 0.83 -23.17 39.75
C LEU A 196 -0.07 -22.94 40.97
N GLY A 197 -1.38 -22.78 40.81
CA GLY A 197 -2.31 -22.50 41.92
C GLY A 197 -2.03 -21.19 42.67
N SER A 198 -1.21 -20.30 42.12
CA SER A 198 -0.75 -19.10 42.79
C SER A 198 -1.63 -17.86 42.52
N SER A 199 -1.66 -16.96 43.51
CA SER A 199 -2.33 -15.65 43.47
C SER A 199 -1.86 -14.81 42.25
N LYS A 200 -2.74 -13.92 41.76
CA LYS A 200 -2.45 -12.95 40.67
C LYS A 200 -1.06 -12.31 40.86
N PRO A 201 -0.27 -12.17 39.77
CA PRO A 201 1.04 -11.55 39.90
C PRO A 201 0.92 -10.14 40.50
N PRO A 202 1.85 -9.76 41.38
CA PRO A 202 1.79 -8.45 42.07
C PRO A 202 1.83 -7.30 41.08
N LEU A 203 1.15 -6.20 41.40
CA LEU A 203 1.05 -5.00 40.54
C LEU A 203 2.43 -4.50 40.08
N THR A 204 3.44 -4.63 40.91
CA THR A 204 4.83 -4.27 40.59
C THR A 204 5.42 -5.09 39.44
N GLN A 205 5.04 -6.35 39.28
CA GLN A 205 5.49 -7.20 38.18
C GLN A 205 4.82 -6.76 36.85
N TRP A 206 3.53 -6.41 36.91
CA TRP A 206 2.82 -5.85 35.76
C TRP A 206 3.43 -4.51 35.32
N MET A 207 3.71 -3.62 36.25
CA MET A 207 4.34 -2.33 35.94
C MET A 207 5.71 -2.50 35.29
N ARG A 208 6.54 -3.44 35.80
CA ARG A 208 7.85 -3.73 35.19
C ARG A 208 7.73 -4.27 33.77
N LEU A 209 6.76 -5.16 33.52
CA LEU A 209 6.51 -5.68 32.16
C LEU A 209 6.03 -4.58 31.21
N LEU A 210 5.08 -3.75 31.65
CA LEU A 210 4.60 -2.61 30.87
C LEU A 210 5.73 -1.64 30.56
N LEU A 211 6.55 -1.27 31.55
CA LEU A 211 7.69 -0.38 31.36
C LEU A 211 8.71 -0.98 30.37
N LYS A 212 9.04 -2.24 30.51
CA LYS A 212 9.95 -2.92 29.57
C LYS A 212 9.41 -2.89 28.14
N GLN A 213 8.11 -3.10 27.96
CA GLN A 213 7.49 -3.04 26.63
C GLN A 213 7.46 -1.60 26.09
N ALA A 214 7.09 -0.64 26.92
CA ALA A 214 7.10 0.78 26.55
C ALA A 214 8.49 1.25 26.11
N LEU A 215 9.55 0.82 26.79
CA LEU A 215 10.94 1.16 26.42
C LEU A 215 11.33 0.68 25.02
N VAL A 216 10.80 -0.46 24.56
CA VAL A 216 11.07 -0.96 23.19
C VAL A 216 10.34 -0.11 22.14
N PHE A 217 9.18 0.45 22.47
CA PHE A 217 8.43 1.33 21.57
C PHE A 217 8.90 2.79 21.60
N LEU A 218 9.64 3.17 22.65
CA LEU A 218 10.08 4.55 22.87
C LEU A 218 10.87 5.15 21.69
N PRO A 219 11.85 4.45 21.07
CA PRO A 219 12.59 5.01 19.93
C PRO A 219 11.66 5.37 18.75
N GLY A 220 10.74 4.48 18.35
CA GLY A 220 9.75 4.76 17.32
C GLY A 220 8.79 5.90 17.71
N GLY A 221 8.35 5.94 18.97
CA GLY A 221 7.50 7.00 19.49
C GLY A 221 8.19 8.38 19.52
N LEU A 222 9.47 8.43 19.88
CA LEU A 222 10.27 9.66 19.87
C LEU A 222 10.51 10.14 18.43
N LEU A 223 10.78 9.24 17.49
CA LEU A 223 10.94 9.60 16.08
C LEU A 223 9.63 10.10 15.48
N ALA A 224 8.50 9.43 15.76
CA ALA A 224 7.19 9.88 15.31
C ALA A 224 6.82 11.25 15.89
N GLY A 225 6.86 11.38 17.23
CA GLY A 225 6.52 12.62 17.91
C GLY A 225 7.51 13.75 17.58
N GLY A 226 8.80 13.45 17.50
CA GLY A 226 9.84 14.39 17.12
C GLY A 226 9.63 14.92 15.70
N TRP A 227 9.33 14.04 14.73
CA TRP A 227 8.97 14.46 13.37
C TRP A 227 7.74 15.36 13.36
N LEU A 228 6.64 14.93 13.97
CA LEU A 228 5.39 15.70 13.95
C LEU A 228 5.55 17.07 14.62
N LEU A 229 6.27 17.14 15.75
CA LEU A 229 6.53 18.39 16.45
C LEU A 229 7.42 19.32 15.63
N TRP A 230 8.53 18.79 15.09
CA TRP A 230 9.46 19.57 14.26
C TRP A 230 8.77 20.07 12.99
N HIS A 231 8.05 19.20 12.29
CA HIS A 231 7.29 19.55 11.09
C HIS A 231 6.28 20.67 11.40
N TYR A 232 5.51 20.52 12.49
CA TYR A 232 4.57 21.56 12.93
C TYR A 232 5.25 22.89 13.24
N GLN A 233 6.40 22.88 13.88
CA GLN A 233 7.17 24.09 14.18
C GLN A 233 7.66 24.81 12.91
N GLN A 234 7.96 24.06 11.83
CA GLN A 234 8.41 24.62 10.58
C GLN A 234 7.27 25.10 9.66
N THR A 235 6.15 24.38 9.66
CA THR A 235 5.07 24.56 8.67
C THR A 235 3.78 25.12 9.27
N GLY A 236 3.56 24.98 10.59
CA GLY A 236 2.33 25.38 11.27
C GLY A 236 1.16 24.39 11.15
N TRP A 237 1.37 23.22 10.51
CA TRP A 237 0.31 22.22 10.31
C TRP A 237 0.79 20.78 10.51
N ILE A 238 -0.16 19.85 10.69
CA ILE A 238 0.08 18.41 10.81
C ILE A 238 -0.87 17.67 9.86
N GLY A 239 -0.33 16.75 9.09
CA GLY A 239 -1.11 15.84 8.25
C GLY A 239 -1.39 16.35 6.85
N TYR A 240 -1.92 17.55 6.71
CA TYR A 240 -2.14 18.24 5.44
C TYR A 240 -2.31 19.74 5.68
N HIS A 241 -2.05 20.55 4.68
CA HIS A 241 -2.35 21.99 4.72
C HIS A 241 -3.62 22.32 3.89
N PRO A 242 -4.30 23.44 4.19
CA PRO A 242 -5.56 23.80 3.54
C PRO A 242 -5.48 23.93 2.02
N ASP A 243 -4.34 24.41 1.49
CA ASP A 243 -4.13 24.62 0.06
C ASP A 243 -3.64 23.35 -0.66
N SER A 244 -3.53 22.22 0.04
CA SER A 244 -3.17 20.94 -0.55
C SER A 244 -4.28 20.45 -1.50
N PRO A 245 -3.95 19.91 -2.68
CA PRO A 245 -4.94 19.25 -3.54
C PRO A 245 -5.69 18.11 -2.83
N TRP A 246 -5.12 17.58 -1.75
CA TRP A 246 -5.69 16.51 -0.94
C TRP A 246 -6.57 17.00 0.21
N ALA A 247 -6.58 18.31 0.52
CA ALA A 247 -7.37 18.90 1.61
C ALA A 247 -8.85 18.45 1.61
N PRO A 248 -9.56 18.40 0.46
CA PRO A 248 -10.94 17.93 0.43
C PRO A 248 -11.13 16.49 0.89
N SER A 249 -10.10 15.64 0.77
CA SER A 249 -10.16 14.25 1.23
C SER A 249 -10.14 14.13 2.75
N PHE A 250 -9.60 15.13 3.44
CA PHE A 250 -9.50 15.19 4.90
C PHE A 250 -10.64 15.99 5.56
N GLU A 251 -11.64 16.43 4.80
CA GLU A 251 -12.85 17.00 5.35
C GLU A 251 -13.60 15.95 6.19
N ARG A 252 -14.00 16.34 7.40
CA ARG A 252 -14.79 15.46 8.27
C ARG A 252 -16.22 15.38 7.75
N VAL A 253 -16.77 14.18 7.77
CA VAL A 253 -18.16 13.93 7.40
C VAL A 253 -19.10 13.99 8.60
N GLY A 254 -20.35 14.43 8.38
CA GLY A 254 -21.41 14.34 9.39
C GLY A 254 -21.95 12.90 9.54
N GLU A 255 -22.97 12.70 10.37
CA GLU A 255 -23.52 11.39 10.73
C GLU A 255 -23.93 10.56 9.50
N GLY A 256 -24.65 11.15 8.53
CA GLY A 256 -25.01 10.48 7.29
C GLY A 256 -23.80 10.07 6.46
N GLY A 257 -22.74 10.87 6.49
CA GLY A 257 -21.45 10.57 5.85
C GLY A 257 -20.74 9.40 6.54
N ILE A 258 -20.79 9.30 7.88
CA ILE A 258 -20.24 8.16 8.62
C ILE A 258 -20.94 6.86 8.23
N ALA A 259 -22.27 6.86 8.14
CA ALA A 259 -23.05 5.69 7.71
C ALA A 259 -22.68 5.27 6.28
N ARG A 260 -22.60 6.21 5.33
CA ARG A 260 -22.14 5.97 3.96
C ARG A 260 -20.72 5.38 3.95
N ASN A 261 -19.79 5.97 4.69
CA ASN A 261 -18.40 5.49 4.78
C ASN A 261 -18.33 4.09 5.41
N GLY A 262 -19.23 3.78 6.35
CA GLY A 262 -19.39 2.44 6.91
C GLY A 262 -19.74 1.40 5.85
N LEU A 263 -20.69 1.70 4.96
CA LEU A 263 -21.02 0.84 3.83
C LEU A 263 -19.87 0.69 2.85
N ILE A 264 -19.15 1.78 2.55
CA ILE A 264 -17.94 1.74 1.73
C ILE A 264 -16.87 0.87 2.39
N LEU A 265 -16.65 1.00 3.70
CA LEU A 265 -15.69 0.17 4.44
C LEU A 265 -16.06 -1.32 4.34
N ILE A 266 -17.33 -1.68 4.56
CA ILE A 266 -17.78 -3.07 4.39
C ILE A 266 -17.51 -3.54 2.96
N TRP A 267 -17.84 -2.74 1.97
CA TRP A 267 -17.54 -3.05 0.57
C TRP A 267 -16.02 -3.29 0.38
N ARG A 268 -15.15 -2.39 0.84
CA ARG A 268 -13.68 -2.54 0.73
C ARG A 268 -13.13 -3.79 1.42
N LEU A 269 -13.75 -4.21 2.52
CA LEU A 269 -13.38 -5.43 3.24
C LEU A 269 -13.79 -6.72 2.50
N LEU A 270 -14.79 -6.65 1.61
CA LEU A 270 -15.31 -7.79 0.86
C LEU A 270 -14.86 -7.81 -0.60
N ASP A 271 -14.37 -6.69 -1.08
CA ASP A 271 -14.06 -6.39 -2.47
C ASP A 271 -12.91 -7.26 -3.05
N PHE A 272 -12.83 -7.31 -4.37
CA PHE A 272 -11.78 -7.99 -5.12
C PHE A 272 -11.53 -9.42 -4.66
N GLY A 273 -12.60 -10.18 -4.41
CA GLY A 273 -12.53 -11.60 -4.01
C GLY A 273 -12.29 -11.83 -2.52
N ARG A 274 -12.13 -10.81 -1.67
CA ARG A 274 -11.96 -10.98 -0.21
C ARG A 274 -13.18 -11.56 0.47
N ILE A 275 -14.39 -11.40 -0.11
CA ILE A 275 -15.59 -12.09 0.36
C ILE A 275 -15.36 -13.60 0.52
N PHE A 276 -14.55 -14.21 -0.34
CA PHE A 276 -14.25 -15.64 -0.27
C PHE A 276 -13.24 -15.98 0.84
N VAL A 277 -12.39 -15.04 1.24
CA VAL A 277 -11.52 -15.19 2.43
C VAL A 277 -12.39 -15.17 3.69
N TRP A 278 -13.35 -14.24 3.79
CA TRP A 278 -14.29 -14.18 4.89
C TRP A 278 -15.17 -15.42 4.97
N THR A 279 -15.71 -15.88 3.85
CA THR A 279 -16.54 -17.09 3.81
C THR A 279 -15.74 -18.33 4.16
N GLY A 280 -14.48 -18.44 3.70
CA GLY A 280 -13.57 -19.51 4.09
C GLY A 280 -13.26 -19.50 5.59
N LEU A 281 -13.02 -18.31 6.17
CA LEU A 281 -12.82 -18.12 7.61
C LEU A 281 -14.08 -18.58 8.40
N LEU A 282 -15.26 -18.10 8.02
CA LEU A 282 -16.53 -18.46 8.68
C LEU A 282 -16.83 -19.96 8.56
N PHE A 283 -16.55 -20.54 7.39
CA PHE A 283 -16.68 -21.98 7.20
C PHE A 283 -15.78 -22.78 8.13
N LEU A 284 -14.49 -22.41 8.25
CA LEU A 284 -13.58 -23.10 9.17
C LEU A 284 -13.98 -22.88 10.63
N LEU A 285 -14.42 -21.69 11.02
CA LEU A 285 -14.95 -21.43 12.36
C LEU A 285 -16.17 -22.32 12.66
N TRP A 286 -17.06 -22.49 11.68
CA TRP A 286 -18.20 -23.40 11.82
C TRP A 286 -17.77 -24.87 11.98
N GLN A 287 -16.76 -25.32 11.27
CA GLN A 287 -16.20 -26.68 11.38
C GLN A 287 -15.52 -26.94 12.74
N HIS A 288 -14.94 -25.92 13.34
CA HIS A 288 -14.23 -26.01 14.62
C HIS A 288 -15.11 -25.73 15.85
N ARG A 289 -16.44 -25.93 15.74
CA ARG A 289 -17.35 -25.76 16.88
C ARG A 289 -17.05 -26.75 18.02
N PRO A 290 -17.19 -26.32 19.30
CA PRO A 290 -17.73 -25.04 19.74
C PRO A 290 -16.68 -23.91 19.65
N LEU A 291 -17.12 -22.69 19.29
CA LEU A 291 -16.26 -21.51 19.14
C LEU A 291 -15.41 -21.21 20.38
N ARG A 292 -15.92 -21.57 21.58
CA ARG A 292 -15.16 -21.44 22.83
C ARG A 292 -13.85 -22.20 22.78
N ALA A 293 -13.80 -23.37 22.16
CA ALA A 293 -12.58 -24.17 22.03
C ALA A 293 -11.56 -23.48 21.08
N VAL A 294 -12.06 -22.85 19.99
CA VAL A 294 -11.21 -22.06 19.09
C VAL A 294 -10.50 -20.94 19.86
N PHE A 295 -11.26 -20.16 20.64
CA PHE A 295 -10.72 -19.03 21.41
C PHE A 295 -9.97 -19.44 22.69
N GLN A 296 -9.98 -20.70 23.10
CA GLN A 296 -9.07 -21.24 24.10
C GLN A 296 -7.67 -21.45 23.54
N ASN A 297 -7.54 -21.69 22.23
CA ASN A 297 -6.24 -21.83 21.58
C ASN A 297 -5.51 -20.47 21.50
N LYS A 298 -4.26 -20.42 22.04
CA LYS A 298 -3.43 -19.21 22.08
C LYS A 298 -3.22 -18.64 20.66
N ILE A 299 -2.90 -19.47 19.69
CA ILE A 299 -2.63 -19.09 18.30
C ILE A 299 -3.87 -18.41 17.68
N GLN A 300 -5.05 -19.00 17.90
CA GLN A 300 -6.30 -18.44 17.36
C GLN A 300 -6.65 -17.10 18.00
N ARG A 301 -6.45 -16.95 19.32
CA ARG A 301 -6.64 -15.65 19.99
C ARG A 301 -5.68 -14.58 19.49
N GLN A 302 -4.42 -14.93 19.25
CA GLN A 302 -3.43 -14.01 18.70
C GLN A 302 -3.83 -13.54 17.29
N ALA A 303 -4.22 -14.45 16.41
CA ALA A 303 -4.61 -14.12 15.04
C ALA A 303 -5.91 -13.31 14.99
N ALA A 304 -6.95 -13.72 15.74
CA ALA A 304 -8.21 -12.99 15.84
C ALA A 304 -8.02 -11.61 16.49
N GLY A 305 -7.23 -11.52 17.55
CA GLY A 305 -6.91 -10.26 18.22
C GLY A 305 -6.16 -9.28 17.31
N LEU A 306 -5.23 -9.78 16.50
CA LEU A 306 -4.53 -8.97 15.50
C LEU A 306 -5.51 -8.36 14.49
N LEU A 307 -6.46 -9.15 13.96
CA LEU A 307 -7.47 -8.64 13.04
C LEU A 307 -8.38 -7.61 13.70
N LEU A 308 -8.86 -7.89 14.92
CA LEU A 308 -9.72 -6.95 15.65
C LEU A 308 -9.02 -5.62 15.91
N LEU A 309 -7.76 -5.66 16.35
CA LEU A 309 -6.98 -4.45 16.59
C LEU A 309 -6.67 -3.70 15.29
N ALA A 310 -6.35 -4.41 14.19
CA ALA A 310 -6.14 -3.78 12.91
C ALA A 310 -7.39 -3.05 12.41
N LEU A 311 -8.57 -3.65 12.57
CA LEU A 311 -9.84 -2.98 12.28
C LEU A 311 -10.03 -1.76 13.19
N LEU A 312 -9.85 -1.91 14.51
CA LEU A 312 -10.09 -0.83 15.49
C LEU A 312 -9.19 0.40 15.25
N PHE A 313 -7.93 0.20 14.90
CA PHE A 313 -6.95 1.30 14.75
C PHE A 313 -6.94 1.92 13.36
N LEU A 314 -7.19 1.15 12.29
CA LEU A 314 -7.00 1.63 10.92
C LEU A 314 -8.30 2.07 10.23
N THR A 315 -9.48 1.65 10.72
CA THR A 315 -10.75 2.03 10.06
C THR A 315 -11.34 3.37 10.51
N PRO A 316 -11.06 3.95 11.69
CA PRO A 316 -11.67 5.21 12.08
C PRO A 316 -11.42 6.37 11.10
N THR A 317 -10.22 6.44 10.50
CA THR A 317 -9.92 7.46 9.48
C THR A 317 -10.78 7.30 8.23
N LEU A 318 -11.08 6.06 7.82
CA LEU A 318 -11.96 5.78 6.69
C LEU A 318 -13.43 6.14 6.98
N LEU A 319 -13.84 6.09 8.25
CA LEU A 319 -15.20 6.43 8.66
C LEU A 319 -15.40 7.94 8.80
N LEU A 320 -14.40 8.65 9.29
CA LEU A 320 -14.53 10.05 9.71
C LEU A 320 -14.24 11.06 8.61
N TYR A 321 -13.52 10.66 7.53
CA TYR A 321 -13.09 11.56 6.47
C TYR A 321 -13.73 11.22 5.12
N LYS A 322 -13.87 12.25 4.26
CA LYS A 322 -14.68 12.21 3.03
C LYS A 322 -14.18 11.21 1.98
N ALA A 323 -12.86 11.09 1.78
CA ALA A 323 -12.30 10.31 0.67
C ALA A 323 -11.10 9.42 1.03
N LEU A 324 -10.89 9.10 2.31
CA LEU A 324 -9.79 8.23 2.74
C LEU A 324 -10.18 6.74 2.69
N SER A 325 -10.68 6.25 1.56
CA SER A 325 -11.22 4.89 1.43
C SER A 325 -10.45 3.98 0.46
N ALA A 326 -9.18 4.28 0.17
CA ALA A 326 -8.36 3.44 -0.71
C ALA A 326 -8.06 2.07 -0.06
N HIS A 327 -8.15 1.00 -0.84
CA HIS A 327 -7.93 -0.38 -0.37
C HIS A 327 -6.55 -0.59 0.25
N ARG A 328 -5.49 0.02 -0.28
CA ARG A 328 -4.12 -0.10 0.25
C ARG A 328 -4.00 0.39 1.71
N TYR A 329 -4.92 1.27 2.16
CA TYR A 329 -4.95 1.71 3.56
C TYR A 329 -5.32 0.59 4.54
N LEU A 330 -5.95 -0.47 4.04
CA LEU A 330 -6.37 -1.64 4.79
C LEU A 330 -5.39 -2.83 4.66
N LEU A 331 -4.23 -2.68 4.02
CA LEU A 331 -3.27 -3.79 3.87
C LEU A 331 -2.95 -4.53 5.17
N PRO A 332 -2.67 -3.87 6.33
CA PRO A 332 -2.47 -4.60 7.58
C PRO A 332 -3.72 -5.36 8.06
N VAL A 333 -4.94 -4.87 7.74
CA VAL A 333 -6.20 -5.57 8.04
C VAL A 333 -6.34 -6.82 7.17
N PHE A 334 -6.06 -6.71 5.86
CA PHE A 334 -6.11 -7.84 4.93
C PHE A 334 -5.09 -8.92 5.28
N LEU A 335 -3.88 -8.52 5.68
CA LEU A 335 -2.85 -9.44 6.15
C LEU A 335 -3.28 -10.14 7.46
N ALA A 336 -3.86 -9.41 8.41
CA ALA A 336 -4.36 -9.99 9.66
C ALA A 336 -5.49 -10.99 9.41
N LEU A 337 -6.43 -10.68 8.51
CA LEU A 337 -7.50 -11.57 8.06
C LEU A 337 -6.91 -12.86 7.46
N THR A 338 -5.95 -12.71 6.55
CA THR A 338 -5.29 -13.82 5.87
C THR A 338 -4.51 -14.70 6.85
N VAL A 339 -3.83 -14.09 7.84
CA VAL A 339 -3.14 -14.81 8.92
C VAL A 339 -4.12 -15.63 9.74
N TRP A 340 -5.30 -15.09 10.08
CA TRP A 340 -6.29 -15.84 10.85
C TRP A 340 -6.91 -16.98 10.05
N LEU A 341 -7.28 -16.74 8.77
CA LEU A 341 -7.72 -17.82 7.88
C LEU A 341 -6.68 -18.95 7.82
N TYR A 342 -5.41 -18.59 7.60
CA TYR A 342 -4.30 -19.53 7.57
C TYR A 342 -4.17 -20.31 8.86
N ALA A 343 -4.19 -19.65 10.03
CA ALA A 343 -4.06 -20.30 11.33
C ALA A 343 -5.16 -21.35 11.58
N LEU A 344 -6.39 -21.08 11.17
CA LEU A 344 -7.50 -22.06 11.24
C LEU A 344 -7.32 -23.18 10.22
N ALA A 345 -6.95 -22.85 8.98
CA ALA A 345 -6.75 -23.83 7.92
C ALA A 345 -5.62 -24.81 8.27
N ALA A 346 -4.52 -24.33 8.85
CA ALA A 346 -3.40 -25.17 9.27
C ALA A 346 -3.76 -26.20 10.38
N GLN A 347 -4.84 -25.92 11.13
CA GLN A 347 -5.38 -26.81 12.16
C GLN A 347 -6.54 -27.70 11.65
N SER A 348 -6.90 -27.60 10.37
CA SER A 348 -7.98 -28.35 9.73
C SER A 348 -7.45 -29.36 8.70
N PRO A 349 -7.09 -30.59 9.08
CA PRO A 349 -6.48 -31.56 8.15
C PRO A 349 -7.38 -31.91 6.95
N LYS A 350 -8.69 -31.91 7.16
CA LYS A 350 -9.68 -32.31 6.14
C LYS A 350 -9.97 -31.18 5.12
N TYR A 351 -10.06 -29.93 5.57
CA TYR A 351 -10.54 -28.83 4.75
C TYR A 351 -9.52 -27.74 4.52
N GLY A 352 -8.46 -27.65 5.34
CA GLY A 352 -7.54 -26.53 5.38
C GLY A 352 -6.92 -26.21 4.02
N LEU A 353 -6.27 -27.20 3.36
CA LEU A 353 -5.67 -26.99 2.04
C LEU A 353 -6.72 -26.57 0.99
N LYS A 354 -7.91 -27.20 1.01
CA LYS A 354 -8.99 -26.88 0.05
C LYS A 354 -9.45 -25.44 0.20
N VAL A 355 -9.68 -24.98 1.44
CA VAL A 355 -10.08 -23.59 1.71
C VAL A 355 -8.98 -22.63 1.28
N VAL A 356 -7.71 -22.90 1.58
CA VAL A 356 -6.58 -22.06 1.17
C VAL A 356 -6.48 -21.93 -0.35
N VAL A 357 -6.54 -23.06 -1.06
CA VAL A 357 -6.42 -23.08 -2.54
C VAL A 357 -7.61 -22.35 -3.18
N VAL A 358 -8.83 -22.64 -2.74
CA VAL A 358 -10.04 -21.98 -3.27
C VAL A 358 -10.00 -20.47 -2.97
N SER A 359 -9.66 -20.08 -1.74
CA SER A 359 -9.53 -18.66 -1.39
C SER A 359 -8.44 -17.96 -2.22
N ALA A 360 -7.29 -18.59 -2.42
CA ALA A 360 -6.21 -18.02 -3.22
C ALA A 360 -6.61 -17.86 -4.70
N LEU A 361 -7.28 -18.85 -5.30
CA LEU A 361 -7.75 -18.77 -6.69
C LEU A 361 -8.79 -17.66 -6.87
N LEU A 362 -9.73 -17.54 -5.93
CA LEU A 362 -10.78 -16.54 -5.99
C LEU A 362 -10.26 -15.13 -5.68
N LEU A 363 -9.28 -15.00 -4.77
CA LEU A 363 -8.55 -13.74 -4.57
C LEU A 363 -7.81 -13.34 -5.84
N PHE A 364 -7.05 -14.27 -6.45
CA PHE A 364 -6.34 -13.99 -7.69
C PHE A 364 -7.29 -13.53 -8.79
N GLY A 365 -8.50 -14.13 -8.87
CA GLY A 365 -9.59 -13.69 -9.75
C GLY A 365 -10.00 -12.23 -9.53
N GLY A 366 -9.85 -11.71 -8.32
CA GLY A 366 -10.12 -10.31 -7.97
C GLY A 366 -9.26 -9.29 -8.75
N ASN A 367 -8.10 -9.70 -9.28
CA ASN A 367 -7.28 -8.85 -10.16
C ASN A 367 -7.95 -8.54 -11.50
N PHE A 368 -8.93 -9.31 -11.91
CA PHE A 368 -9.70 -9.10 -13.15
C PHE A 368 -11.07 -8.47 -12.89
N TRP A 369 -11.36 -8.13 -11.65
CA TRP A 369 -12.62 -7.52 -11.26
C TRP A 369 -12.56 -6.02 -11.50
N VAL A 370 -13.26 -5.54 -12.51
CA VAL A 370 -13.33 -4.12 -12.89
C VAL A 370 -14.77 -3.64 -12.80
N TYR A 371 -14.96 -2.53 -12.12
CA TYR A 371 -16.25 -1.88 -11.95
C TYR A 371 -16.65 -1.05 -13.18
N PRO A 372 -17.96 -0.79 -13.37
CA PRO A 372 -18.43 0.21 -14.32
C PRO A 372 -17.82 1.60 -14.05
N GLN A 373 -17.69 2.42 -15.07
CA GLN A 373 -16.96 3.71 -15.02
C GLN A 373 -17.47 4.72 -13.97
N HIS A 374 -18.76 4.63 -13.59
CA HIS A 374 -19.35 5.50 -12.57
C HIS A 374 -19.02 5.07 -11.13
N ILE A 375 -18.31 3.95 -10.96
CA ILE A 375 -17.87 3.42 -9.66
C ILE A 375 -16.34 3.53 -9.60
N ALA A 376 -15.82 4.19 -8.56
CA ALA A 376 -14.38 4.31 -8.37
C ALA A 376 -13.71 2.94 -8.20
N GLN A 377 -12.86 2.57 -9.15
CA GLN A 377 -12.18 1.28 -9.23
C GLN A 377 -11.12 1.11 -8.13
N GLY A 378 -10.36 2.16 -7.80
CA GLY A 378 -9.11 2.02 -7.05
C GLY A 378 -8.10 1.22 -7.87
N TRP A 379 -7.66 1.77 -8.99
CA TRP A 379 -6.81 1.11 -9.98
C TRP A 379 -5.46 0.64 -9.44
N ASP A 380 -4.95 1.28 -8.41
CA ASP A 380 -3.74 0.88 -7.67
C ASP A 380 -3.97 -0.31 -6.71
N ALA A 381 -5.20 -0.84 -6.67
CA ALA A 381 -5.60 -1.94 -5.79
C ALA A 381 -5.69 -3.31 -6.51
N THR A 382 -5.49 -3.37 -7.81
CA THR A 382 -5.53 -4.61 -8.60
C THR A 382 -4.56 -4.54 -9.78
N LEU A 383 -4.15 -5.68 -10.33
CA LEU A 383 -3.33 -5.74 -11.55
C LEU A 383 -4.10 -5.35 -12.82
N ALA A 384 -5.38 -5.02 -12.74
CA ALA A 384 -6.18 -4.56 -13.88
C ALA A 384 -5.64 -3.27 -14.51
N HIS A 385 -4.83 -2.49 -13.76
CA HIS A 385 -4.14 -1.31 -14.29
C HIS A 385 -2.98 -1.63 -15.24
N TRP A 386 -2.49 -2.86 -15.28
CA TRP A 386 -1.28 -3.23 -16.03
C TRP A 386 -1.26 -2.77 -17.50
N PRO A 387 -2.37 -2.87 -18.28
CA PRO A 387 -2.38 -2.41 -19.67
C PRO A 387 -2.19 -0.90 -19.82
N TYR A 388 -2.42 -0.11 -18.77
CA TYR A 388 -2.30 1.35 -18.80
C TYR A 388 -0.92 1.82 -19.26
N TYR A 389 0.15 1.21 -18.82
CA TYR A 389 1.51 1.62 -19.16
C TYR A 389 1.82 1.54 -20.64
N GLU A 390 1.34 0.48 -21.30
CA GLU A 390 1.49 0.32 -22.74
C GLU A 390 0.63 1.31 -23.52
N LEU A 391 -0.65 1.47 -23.11
CA LEU A 391 -1.55 2.41 -23.78
C LEU A 391 -1.08 3.85 -23.61
N ARG A 392 -0.58 4.19 -22.43
CA ARG A 392 0.02 5.51 -22.15
C ARG A 392 1.21 5.79 -23.08
N ARG A 393 2.12 4.83 -23.23
CA ARG A 393 3.25 4.99 -24.15
C ARG A 393 2.77 5.21 -25.57
N GLN A 394 1.82 4.41 -26.06
CA GLN A 394 1.24 4.57 -27.40
C GLN A 394 0.58 5.95 -27.57
N ALA A 395 -0.07 6.47 -26.53
CA ALA A 395 -0.67 7.81 -26.58
C ALA A 395 0.40 8.91 -26.64
N LEU A 396 1.47 8.80 -25.86
CA LEU A 396 2.59 9.75 -25.89
C LEU A 396 3.31 9.71 -27.25
N ASP A 397 3.56 8.50 -27.79
CA ASP A 397 4.17 8.32 -29.11
C ASP A 397 3.31 8.97 -30.21
N PHE A 398 1.99 8.85 -30.13
CA PHE A 398 1.07 9.50 -31.08
C PHE A 398 1.08 11.02 -30.93
N ILE A 399 1.03 11.54 -29.72
CA ILE A 399 1.08 12.99 -29.42
C ILE A 399 2.38 13.60 -29.98
N GLU A 400 3.50 12.90 -29.84
CA GLU A 400 4.80 13.32 -30.40
C GLU A 400 4.79 13.26 -31.94
N GLN A 401 4.24 12.21 -32.55
CA GLN A 401 4.16 12.06 -34.01
C GLN A 401 3.30 13.14 -34.67
N GLU A 402 2.21 13.55 -34.02
CA GLU A 402 1.31 14.62 -34.49
C GLU A 402 1.80 16.03 -34.08
N ASP A 403 2.98 16.14 -33.46
CA ASP A 403 3.60 17.39 -32.97
C ASP A 403 2.66 18.22 -32.06
N LEU A 404 1.81 17.54 -31.25
CA LEU A 404 0.87 18.19 -30.34
C LEU A 404 1.60 18.66 -29.07
N PRO A 405 1.49 19.96 -28.68
CA PRO A 405 2.12 20.45 -27.47
C PRO A 405 1.46 19.85 -26.22
N LEU A 406 2.24 19.22 -25.34
CA LEU A 406 1.73 18.58 -24.12
C LEU A 406 0.98 19.56 -23.20
N ASP A 407 1.44 20.81 -23.13
CA ASP A 407 0.83 21.87 -22.34
C ASP A 407 -0.49 22.41 -22.92
N SER A 408 -0.81 22.03 -24.15
CA SER A 408 -2.13 22.29 -24.77
C SER A 408 -3.16 21.20 -24.50
N ILE A 409 -2.72 20.05 -23.95
CA ILE A 409 -3.58 18.89 -23.71
C ILE A 409 -4.03 18.87 -22.25
N GLY A 410 -5.33 18.98 -22.02
CA GLY A 410 -5.95 18.84 -20.72
C GLY A 410 -6.09 17.36 -20.34
N THR A 411 -5.87 17.04 -19.07
CA THR A 411 -6.03 15.67 -18.54
C THR A 411 -6.40 15.69 -17.06
N ALA A 412 -6.54 14.52 -16.46
CA ALA A 412 -6.81 14.36 -15.05
C ALA A 412 -5.73 13.49 -14.37
N PHE A 413 -5.75 13.44 -13.02
CA PHE A 413 -4.89 12.54 -12.26
C PHE A 413 -5.06 11.08 -12.75
N PRO A 414 -3.99 10.30 -12.99
CA PRO A 414 -2.61 10.52 -12.56
C PRO A 414 -1.69 11.23 -13.57
N GLU A 415 -2.20 11.75 -14.70
CA GLU A 415 -1.34 12.29 -15.78
C GLU A 415 -1.07 13.80 -15.70
N ILE A 416 -1.63 14.52 -14.75
CA ILE A 416 -1.42 15.95 -14.58
C ILE A 416 0.02 16.28 -14.20
N GLY A 417 0.58 17.33 -14.81
CA GLY A 417 1.89 17.89 -14.44
C GLY A 417 3.07 17.25 -15.17
N PRO A 418 4.29 17.64 -14.81
CA PRO A 418 5.51 17.28 -15.53
C PRO A 418 5.73 15.77 -15.66
N LEU A 419 6.11 15.32 -16.85
CA LEU A 419 6.33 13.90 -17.13
C LEU A 419 7.52 13.32 -16.37
N HIS A 420 8.54 14.14 -16.05
CA HIS A 420 9.76 13.65 -15.37
C HIS A 420 9.48 12.98 -14.02
N TYR A 421 8.42 13.38 -13.29
CA TYR A 421 8.04 12.70 -12.05
C TYR A 421 7.48 11.28 -12.26
N ARG A 422 7.08 10.95 -13.48
CA ARG A 422 6.54 9.61 -13.79
C ARG A 422 7.54 8.73 -14.51
N ASP A 423 8.25 9.33 -15.46
CA ASP A 423 9.07 8.58 -16.43
C ASP A 423 10.54 8.50 -16.04
N LEU A 424 11.04 9.40 -15.18
CA LEU A 424 12.43 9.47 -14.69
C LEU A 424 13.50 9.35 -15.81
N GLY A 425 13.15 9.51 -17.04
CA GLY A 425 14.06 9.25 -18.15
C GLY A 425 14.85 10.46 -18.59
N GLY A 426 16.15 10.33 -18.69
CA GLY A 426 16.96 11.21 -19.50
C GLY A 426 17.40 12.53 -18.87
N PHE A 427 17.08 12.85 -17.62
CA PHE A 427 17.51 14.11 -17.00
C PHE A 427 19.05 14.21 -16.83
N MET A 428 19.71 13.07 -16.61
CA MET A 428 21.16 13.00 -16.37
C MET A 428 22.00 12.80 -17.65
N ASP A 429 21.46 12.09 -18.64
CA ASP A 429 22.20 11.86 -19.90
C ASP A 429 22.20 13.08 -20.80
N ALA A 430 21.16 13.90 -20.72
CA ALA A 430 21.09 15.11 -21.55
C ALA A 430 21.87 16.32 -21.03
N ALA A 431 22.18 16.37 -19.75
CA ALA A 431 23.16 17.33 -19.26
C ALA A 431 24.56 17.05 -19.85
N ARG A 432 24.79 15.81 -20.33
CA ARG A 432 26.04 15.42 -21.03
C ARG A 432 26.01 15.62 -22.54
N ASP A 433 24.87 15.44 -23.24
CA ASP A 433 24.83 15.29 -24.70
C ASP A 433 24.07 16.37 -25.50
N GLY A 434 23.80 17.52 -24.90
CA GLY A 434 23.06 18.59 -25.57
C GLY A 434 21.55 18.25 -25.73
N ILE A 435 20.73 19.19 -25.41
CA ILE A 435 19.27 19.06 -25.24
C ILE A 435 18.60 18.45 -26.48
N SER A 436 18.24 17.18 -26.41
CA SER A 436 17.37 16.53 -27.43
C SER A 436 15.90 17.03 -27.29
N ARG A 437 15.12 16.93 -28.38
CA ARG A 437 13.69 17.29 -28.40
C ARG A 437 12.89 16.59 -27.28
N GLN A 438 13.18 15.31 -27.07
CA GLN A 438 12.60 14.45 -26.04
C GLN A 438 12.81 14.96 -24.60
N HIS A 439 13.91 15.71 -24.37
CA HIS A 439 14.25 16.29 -23.06
C HIS A 439 13.47 17.53 -22.69
N ARG A 440 13.16 18.37 -23.68
CA ARG A 440 12.27 19.52 -23.48
C ARG A 440 10.86 19.08 -23.13
N GLN A 441 10.39 17.98 -23.72
CA GLN A 441 9.06 17.42 -23.45
C GLN A 441 8.93 16.86 -22.03
N LEU A 442 10.00 16.33 -21.42
CA LEU A 442 9.93 15.80 -20.05
C LEU A 442 9.79 16.88 -18.95
N GLN A 443 10.27 18.11 -19.21
CA GLN A 443 10.03 19.25 -18.33
C GLN A 443 8.62 19.84 -18.49
N HIS A 444 8.00 19.62 -19.66
CA HIS A 444 6.60 19.93 -19.90
C HIS A 444 5.72 18.76 -19.45
N GLY A 445 4.47 18.99 -19.29
CA GLY A 445 3.51 17.97 -18.90
C GLY A 445 2.11 18.40 -19.22
N PHE A 446 1.20 17.49 -19.03
CA PHE A 446 -0.21 17.75 -19.23
C PHE A 446 -0.74 18.75 -18.19
N LYS A 447 -1.62 19.64 -18.63
CA LYS A 447 -2.34 20.54 -17.73
C LYS A 447 -3.59 19.87 -17.16
N THR A 448 -4.13 20.43 -16.11
CA THR A 448 -5.44 20.03 -15.60
C THR A 448 -6.49 20.37 -16.66
N LYS A 449 -7.39 19.41 -16.94
CA LYS A 449 -8.46 19.56 -17.91
C LYS A 449 -9.32 20.81 -17.67
N ASP A 450 -9.62 21.50 -18.74
CA ASP A 450 -10.65 22.57 -18.83
C ASP A 450 -11.44 22.35 -20.13
N LEU A 451 -12.65 21.76 -20.00
CA LEU A 451 -13.45 21.43 -21.17
C LEU A 451 -13.92 22.66 -21.95
N ASP A 452 -13.89 23.85 -21.36
CA ASP A 452 -14.31 25.08 -22.02
C ASP A 452 -13.17 25.74 -22.80
N ALA A 453 -11.93 25.59 -22.29
CA ALA A 453 -10.76 26.28 -22.83
C ALA A 453 -9.81 25.38 -23.64
N ASP A 454 -9.83 24.07 -23.43
CA ASP A 454 -8.88 23.14 -24.06
C ASP A 454 -9.24 22.83 -25.53
N LEU A 455 -8.21 22.62 -26.35
CA LEU A 455 -8.35 22.09 -27.70
C LEU A 455 -8.28 20.58 -27.75
N TYR A 456 -7.52 19.99 -26.82
CA TYR A 456 -7.30 18.54 -26.72
C TYR A 456 -7.52 18.07 -25.30
N ILE A 457 -8.15 16.90 -25.13
CA ILE A 457 -8.34 16.22 -23.84
C ILE A 457 -7.87 14.78 -23.96
N LEU A 458 -6.90 14.42 -23.13
CA LEU A 458 -6.51 13.04 -22.94
C LEU A 458 -7.30 12.44 -21.77
N TRP A 459 -8.18 11.52 -22.07
CA TRP A 459 -9.01 10.81 -21.11
C TRP A 459 -8.61 9.33 -21.00
N SER A 460 -8.73 8.77 -19.81
CA SER A 460 -8.68 7.32 -19.58
C SER A 460 -9.66 6.93 -18.48
N ASN A 461 -10.23 5.73 -18.58
CA ASN A 461 -11.05 5.17 -17.50
C ASN A 461 -10.27 4.87 -16.20
N VAL A 462 -8.94 4.95 -16.26
CA VAL A 462 -8.07 4.89 -15.07
C VAL A 462 -8.09 6.22 -14.28
N MET A 463 -8.59 7.30 -14.87
CA MET A 463 -8.69 8.64 -14.28
C MET A 463 -10.03 8.78 -13.57
N ASN A 464 -10.00 8.97 -12.23
CA ASN A 464 -11.23 9.09 -11.44
C ASN A 464 -11.78 10.52 -11.35
N ASP A 465 -11.04 11.52 -11.85
CA ASP A 465 -11.39 12.95 -11.68
C ASP A 465 -12.30 13.48 -12.79
N PHE A 466 -12.71 12.65 -13.74
CA PHE A 466 -13.75 12.99 -14.69
C PHE A 466 -15.13 12.66 -14.12
N SER A 467 -15.96 13.68 -13.95
CA SER A 467 -17.37 13.50 -13.56
C SER A 467 -18.17 12.81 -14.68
N ASP A 468 -19.33 12.26 -14.34
CA ASP A 468 -20.23 11.64 -15.32
C ASP A 468 -20.68 12.66 -16.40
N ALA A 469 -20.92 13.92 -16.00
CA ALA A 469 -21.29 15.01 -16.91
C ALA A 469 -20.15 15.33 -17.88
N GLU A 470 -18.92 15.48 -17.42
CA GLU A 470 -17.76 15.74 -18.27
C GLU A 470 -17.50 14.60 -19.27
N ARG A 471 -17.68 13.34 -18.83
CA ARG A 471 -17.57 12.18 -19.73
C ARG A 471 -18.67 12.16 -20.79
N ALA A 472 -19.88 12.54 -20.42
CA ALA A 472 -20.97 12.67 -21.38
C ALA A 472 -20.69 13.79 -22.39
N ALA A 473 -20.19 14.94 -21.93
CA ALA A 473 -19.80 16.05 -22.82
C ALA A 473 -18.68 15.64 -23.80
N LEU A 474 -17.63 14.94 -23.30
CA LEU A 474 -16.58 14.42 -24.19
C LEU A 474 -17.11 13.46 -25.26
N GLN A 475 -18.12 12.66 -24.96
CA GLN A 475 -18.72 11.74 -25.92
C GLN A 475 -19.67 12.40 -26.91
N GLN A 476 -20.30 13.51 -26.55
CA GLN A 476 -21.30 14.20 -27.36
C GLN A 476 -20.71 15.35 -28.19
N ASP A 477 -19.78 16.14 -27.60
CA ASP A 477 -19.35 17.42 -28.13
C ASP A 477 -17.89 17.40 -28.65
N TRP A 478 -17.17 16.26 -28.48
CA TRP A 478 -15.77 16.16 -28.86
C TRP A 478 -15.52 15.02 -29.85
N GLN A 479 -14.60 15.22 -30.78
CA GLN A 479 -14.20 14.19 -31.73
C GLN A 479 -13.07 13.33 -31.14
N PRO A 480 -13.21 11.97 -31.10
CA PRO A 480 -12.11 11.10 -30.73
C PRO A 480 -11.07 11.06 -31.85
N LEU A 481 -9.93 11.71 -31.68
CA LEU A 481 -8.81 11.69 -32.63
C LEU A 481 -8.15 10.32 -32.66
N ARG A 482 -7.95 9.72 -31.48
CA ARG A 482 -7.37 8.40 -31.35
C ARG A 482 -7.89 7.68 -30.11
N ARG A 483 -8.13 6.39 -30.25
CA ARG A 483 -8.58 5.52 -29.15
C ARG A 483 -7.64 4.32 -29.04
N TRP A 484 -7.22 4.01 -27.81
CA TRP A 484 -6.44 2.85 -27.46
C TRP A 484 -7.19 2.03 -26.41
N LYS A 485 -7.21 0.70 -26.58
CA LYS A 485 -7.90 -0.18 -25.63
C LYS A 485 -7.14 -1.50 -25.50
N LYS A 486 -6.90 -1.91 -24.25
CA LYS A 486 -6.31 -3.22 -23.94
C LYS A 486 -6.90 -3.74 -22.64
N GLY A 487 -7.47 -4.95 -22.67
CA GLY A 487 -8.20 -5.51 -21.54
C GLY A 487 -9.33 -4.58 -21.08
N ALA A 488 -9.32 -4.22 -19.81
CA ALA A 488 -10.31 -3.32 -19.20
C ALA A 488 -9.91 -1.84 -19.25
N VAL A 489 -8.68 -1.52 -19.69
CA VAL A 489 -8.18 -0.15 -19.75
C VAL A 489 -8.45 0.44 -21.13
N GLU A 490 -8.93 1.67 -21.14
CA GLU A 490 -9.18 2.46 -22.33
C GLU A 490 -8.60 3.86 -22.14
N MET A 491 -8.01 4.40 -23.22
CA MET A 491 -7.48 5.76 -23.30
C MET A 491 -7.92 6.38 -24.62
N VAL A 492 -8.33 7.65 -24.60
CA VAL A 492 -8.83 8.37 -25.77
C VAL A 492 -8.26 9.79 -25.76
N LEU A 493 -7.69 10.20 -26.87
CA LEU A 493 -7.38 11.59 -27.13
C LEU A 493 -8.55 12.19 -27.92
N TYR A 494 -9.18 13.18 -27.34
CA TYR A 494 -10.24 13.95 -27.98
C TYR A 494 -9.70 15.28 -28.49
N GLY A 495 -10.23 15.74 -29.60
CA GLY A 495 -10.03 17.10 -30.14
C GLY A 495 -11.36 17.83 -30.22
N ARG A 496 -11.32 19.12 -30.01
CA ARG A 496 -12.49 20.01 -30.31
C ARG A 496 -12.56 20.17 -31.81
N ASP A 497 -13.76 20.28 -32.35
CA ASP A 497 -13.94 20.64 -33.76
C ASP A 497 -13.22 21.97 -34.08
N LEU A 498 -12.18 21.88 -34.90
CA LEU A 498 -11.41 23.00 -35.44
C LEU A 498 -12.12 23.63 -36.63
#